data_59fc433dc8227cfce899c6ccb68d74e0
#
_entry.id   59fc433dc8227cfce899c6ccb68d74e0
#
_cell.length_a   1.000
_cell.length_b   1.000
_cell.length_c   1.000
_cell.angle_alpha   90.00
_cell.angle_beta   90.00
_cell.angle_gamma   90.00
#
_symmetry.space_group_name_H-M   'P 1'
#
loop_
_entity.id
_entity.type
_entity.pdbx_description
1 polymer ?
#
loop_
_entity_poly.entity_id
_entity_poly.type
_entity_poly.pdbx_seq_one_letter_code
_entity_poly.pdbx_strand_id
1 'polypeptide(L)'
;AAWPGATAEQMQDQVTDKLEKRLQDTPGLKNVESETRPGTTVIYVNLRDDVAKSQIRSTWKDVRNFCEDIKQDLPEGTYGPYYNDRFDDVYGAIYAVTGDGYDYEEMRQYAEKTRRMLLNVPSVQKVELIGEQEEKVYVEVENAKLAELGISPAAISSALKKQNEMTAAPKVETESDNVYLRVSGTFGDVDAIRAVPINANGRIFRLGDIATVERRFEDPAKPKMYFNGEPAIGIAVSMEDGGNILKLGENLKHQIDSIQQEVPVGIDIHKVSDQPSVVDGAIHDFVETLIEAIVIVLAVSFLSLGMRTGMVVAGCIPLVLAGVFCFMYMLGIDLHKVSLGALIIALGLLVDDAIIAVEMMSVKLEMGLNRFDAACYAFRATAKPMLTGTLITCSGFIPVAFAKGMASEFRQALFPVISVALLLS
;
A
#
# COMPACT_ATOMS: atom_id res chain seq x y z
N ALA A 1 13.61 -0.67 19.31
CA ALA A 1 14.22 0.17 20.34
C ALA A 1 15.74 0.22 20.14
N ALA A 2 16.36 1.31 20.59
CA ALA A 2 17.82 1.48 20.50
C ALA A 2 18.38 1.88 21.87
N TRP A 3 19.49 1.23 22.27
CA TRP A 3 20.23 1.55 23.48
C TRP A 3 21.73 1.61 23.16
N PRO A 4 22.23 2.76 22.72
CA PRO A 4 23.61 2.91 22.26
C PRO A 4 24.62 2.51 23.35
N GLY A 5 25.61 1.71 22.94
CA GLY A 5 26.65 1.20 23.85
C GLY A 5 26.30 -0.10 24.58
N ALA A 6 25.08 -0.58 24.51
CA ALA A 6 24.70 -1.87 25.09
C ALA A 6 25.21 -3.04 24.24
N THR A 7 25.62 -4.14 24.90
CA THR A 7 25.90 -5.41 24.22
C THR A 7 24.60 -6.08 23.75
N ALA A 8 24.69 -7.06 22.85
CA ALA A 8 23.51 -7.82 22.41
C ALA A 8 22.80 -8.53 23.57
N GLU A 9 23.56 -9.07 24.53
CA GLU A 9 23.04 -9.75 25.73
C GLU A 9 22.31 -8.74 26.64
N GLN A 10 22.88 -7.57 26.89
CA GLN A 10 22.21 -6.51 27.65
C GLN A 10 20.93 -6.02 26.98
N MET A 11 20.97 -5.86 25.63
CA MET A 11 19.77 -5.51 24.87
C MET A 11 18.70 -6.59 25.00
N GLN A 12 19.09 -7.88 24.88
CA GLN A 12 18.18 -9.01 25.01
C GLN A 12 17.49 -9.03 26.37
N ASP A 13 18.26 -8.99 27.46
CA ASP A 13 17.74 -9.20 28.81
C ASP A 13 16.99 -8.00 29.36
N GLN A 14 17.45 -6.78 29.05
CA GLN A 14 16.93 -5.57 29.70
C GLN A 14 15.93 -4.79 28.84
N VAL A 15 15.90 -5.01 27.53
CA VAL A 15 15.01 -4.31 26.61
C VAL A 15 14.08 -5.27 25.88
N THR A 16 14.66 -6.23 25.14
CA THR A 16 13.88 -7.14 24.26
C THR A 16 12.93 -8.01 25.08
N ASP A 17 13.42 -8.73 26.09
CA ASP A 17 12.62 -9.62 26.93
C ASP A 17 11.45 -8.90 27.63
N LYS A 18 11.69 -7.68 28.11
CA LYS A 18 10.63 -6.87 28.75
C LYS A 18 9.55 -6.47 27.75
N LEU A 19 9.96 -6.02 26.54
CA LEU A 19 9.02 -5.66 25.48
C LEU A 19 8.23 -6.88 25.01
N GLU A 20 8.92 -8.03 24.76
CA GLU A 20 8.26 -9.27 24.35
C GLU A 20 7.22 -9.74 25.38
N LYS A 21 7.56 -9.74 26.67
CA LYS A 21 6.62 -10.10 27.73
C LYS A 21 5.37 -9.22 27.73
N ARG A 22 5.51 -7.93 27.53
CA ARG A 22 4.37 -7.02 27.49
C ARG A 22 3.55 -7.19 26.21
N LEU A 23 4.20 -7.45 25.08
CA LEU A 23 3.55 -7.65 23.79
C LEU A 23 2.80 -9.00 23.70
N GLN A 24 3.07 -9.95 24.58
CA GLN A 24 2.32 -11.22 24.68
C GLN A 24 0.85 -10.99 25.07
N ASP A 25 0.52 -9.88 25.71
CA ASP A 25 -0.86 -9.53 26.06
C ASP A 25 -1.70 -9.05 24.84
N THR A 26 -1.10 -8.99 23.64
CA THR A 26 -1.75 -8.50 22.42
C THR A 26 -2.93 -9.40 22.02
N PRO A 27 -4.15 -8.86 21.89
CA PRO A 27 -5.31 -9.64 21.45
C PRO A 27 -5.09 -10.22 20.05
N GLY A 28 -5.38 -11.50 19.87
CA GLY A 28 -5.22 -12.15 18.57
C GLY A 28 -3.76 -12.38 18.14
N LEU A 29 -2.82 -12.35 19.08
CA LEU A 29 -1.41 -12.63 18.81
C LEU A 29 -1.22 -14.05 18.28
N LYS A 30 -0.38 -14.21 17.26
CA LYS A 30 0.14 -15.48 16.75
C LYS A 30 1.48 -15.79 17.38
N ASN A 31 2.44 -14.91 17.21
CA ASN A 31 3.78 -14.98 17.78
C ASN A 31 4.44 -13.60 17.81
N VAL A 32 5.45 -13.48 18.64
CA VAL A 32 6.38 -12.35 18.66
C VAL A 32 7.74 -12.90 18.22
N GLU A 33 8.38 -12.23 17.28
CA GLU A 33 9.72 -12.56 16.80
C GLU A 33 10.61 -11.34 17.02
N SER A 34 11.84 -11.54 17.45
CA SER A 34 12.78 -10.45 17.69
C SER A 34 14.13 -10.70 17.07
N GLU A 35 14.77 -9.64 16.62
CA GLU A 35 16.14 -9.61 16.18
C GLU A 35 16.92 -8.62 17.03
N THR A 36 17.82 -9.11 17.87
CA THR A 36 18.61 -8.29 18.80
C THR A 36 20.06 -8.23 18.35
N ARG A 37 20.56 -7.00 18.21
CA ARG A 37 21.95 -6.68 17.87
C ARG A 37 22.55 -5.76 18.95
N PRO A 38 23.88 -5.60 19.02
CA PRO A 38 24.46 -4.60 19.91
C PRO A 38 23.84 -3.22 19.70
N GLY A 39 23.27 -2.67 20.76
CA GLY A 39 22.65 -1.35 20.75
C GLY A 39 21.27 -1.23 20.09
N THR A 40 20.72 -2.27 19.47
CA THR A 40 19.41 -2.20 18.80
C THR A 40 18.63 -3.51 18.90
N THR A 41 17.29 -3.40 18.95
CA THR A 41 16.39 -4.55 18.79
C THR A 41 15.22 -4.18 17.88
N VAL A 42 14.82 -5.14 17.05
CA VAL A 42 13.62 -5.07 16.22
C VAL A 42 12.71 -6.21 16.64
N ILE A 43 11.43 -5.90 16.89
CA ILE A 43 10.44 -6.88 17.35
C ILE A 43 9.28 -6.86 16.36
N TYR A 44 8.92 -8.03 15.84
CA TYR A 44 7.81 -8.27 14.94
C TYR A 44 6.66 -8.87 15.73
N VAL A 45 5.53 -8.19 15.73
CA VAL A 45 4.29 -8.67 16.35
C VAL A 45 3.40 -9.23 15.26
N ASN A 46 3.25 -10.54 15.21
CA ASN A 46 2.46 -11.22 14.20
C ASN A 46 1.08 -11.58 14.77
N LEU A 47 0.02 -11.11 14.14
CA LEU A 47 -1.35 -11.45 14.50
C LEU A 47 -1.76 -12.76 13.82
N ARG A 48 -2.73 -13.46 14.40
CA ARG A 48 -3.34 -14.64 13.79
C ARG A 48 -4.13 -14.24 12.55
N ASP A 49 -4.11 -15.11 11.55
CA ASP A 49 -4.77 -14.87 10.27
C ASP A 49 -6.32 -14.85 10.37
N ASP A 50 -6.90 -15.23 11.53
CA ASP A 50 -8.34 -15.24 11.79
C ASP A 50 -8.85 -13.97 12.49
N VAL A 51 -7.99 -13.00 12.76
CA VAL A 51 -8.38 -11.71 13.36
C VAL A 51 -9.19 -10.90 12.34
N ALA A 52 -10.38 -10.46 12.75
CA ALA A 52 -11.25 -9.67 11.87
C ALA A 52 -10.63 -8.31 11.51
N LYS A 53 -10.77 -7.87 10.26
CA LYS A 53 -10.26 -6.56 9.78
C LYS A 53 -10.66 -5.38 10.67
N SER A 54 -11.90 -5.39 11.18
CA SER A 54 -12.40 -4.36 12.08
C SER A 54 -11.63 -4.27 13.41
N GLN A 55 -10.98 -5.34 13.84
CA GLN A 55 -10.22 -5.41 15.09
C GLN A 55 -8.74 -5.08 14.93
N ILE A 56 -8.19 -5.13 13.72
CA ILE A 56 -6.75 -4.92 13.47
C ILE A 56 -6.30 -3.55 13.95
N ARG A 57 -7.04 -2.48 13.59
CA ARG A 57 -6.68 -1.11 14.00
C ARG A 57 -6.72 -0.91 15.52
N SER A 58 -7.69 -1.52 16.22
CA SER A 58 -7.74 -1.47 17.69
C SER A 58 -6.59 -2.24 18.31
N THR A 59 -6.26 -3.41 17.78
CA THR A 59 -5.13 -4.23 18.24
C THR A 59 -3.79 -3.49 18.12
N TRP A 60 -3.53 -2.81 17.00
CA TRP A 60 -2.32 -1.99 16.86
C TRP A 60 -2.29 -0.81 17.81
N LYS A 61 -3.44 -0.24 18.16
CA LYS A 61 -3.52 0.78 19.20
C LYS A 61 -3.15 0.21 20.57
N ASP A 62 -3.58 -1.01 20.88
CA ASP A 62 -3.20 -1.69 22.13
C ASP A 62 -1.69 -1.98 22.15
N VAL A 63 -1.10 -2.44 21.05
CA VAL A 63 0.36 -2.61 20.93
C VAL A 63 1.11 -1.31 21.19
N ARG A 64 0.64 -0.17 20.67
CA ARG A 64 1.23 1.13 20.97
C ARG A 64 1.15 1.47 22.46
N ASN A 65 -0.01 1.25 23.06
CA ASN A 65 -0.20 1.50 24.49
C ASN A 65 0.75 0.63 25.32
N PHE A 66 0.89 -0.65 24.98
CA PHE A 66 1.84 -1.56 25.66
C PHE A 66 3.29 -1.09 25.53
N CYS A 67 3.68 -0.58 24.36
CA CYS A 67 5.00 0.00 24.15
C CYS A 67 5.23 1.26 24.99
N GLU A 68 4.22 2.13 25.13
CA GLU A 68 4.33 3.33 25.96
C GLU A 68 4.34 3.00 27.45
N ASP A 69 3.51 2.04 27.89
CA ASP A 69 3.45 1.61 29.30
C ASP A 69 4.80 1.11 29.79
N ILE A 70 5.49 0.27 28.98
CA ILE A 70 6.77 -0.35 29.38
C ILE A 70 7.96 0.62 29.32
N LYS A 71 7.81 1.76 28.68
CA LYS A 71 8.90 2.72 28.44
C LYS A 71 9.59 3.18 29.71
N GLN A 72 8.85 3.28 30.81
CA GLN A 72 9.39 3.68 32.12
C GLN A 72 10.24 2.59 32.77
N ASP A 73 10.04 1.33 32.40
CA ASP A 73 10.76 0.18 32.94
C ASP A 73 12.04 -0.16 32.16
N LEU A 74 12.25 0.55 31.03
CA LEU A 74 13.46 0.37 30.21
C LEU A 74 14.66 1.11 30.83
N PRO A 75 15.90 0.64 30.57
CA PRO A 75 17.10 1.30 31.07
C PRO A 75 17.20 2.76 30.62
N GLU A 76 17.79 3.60 31.47
CA GLU A 76 18.09 4.99 31.12
C GLU A 76 19.00 5.05 29.87
N GLY A 77 18.71 5.98 28.96
CA GLY A 77 19.39 6.11 27.68
C GLY A 77 18.86 5.23 26.56
N THR A 78 17.77 4.47 26.82
CA THR A 78 17.06 3.75 25.75
C THR A 78 16.21 4.72 24.95
N TYR A 79 16.36 4.69 23.62
CA TYR A 79 15.55 5.44 22.66
C TYR A 79 14.43 4.55 22.10
N GLY A 80 13.22 5.07 22.09
CA GLY A 80 12.01 4.33 21.69
C GLY A 80 11.31 3.72 22.91
N PRO A 81 10.54 2.63 22.75
CA PRO A 81 10.32 1.89 21.49
C PRO A 81 9.66 2.74 20.40
N TYR A 82 10.15 2.59 19.15
CA TYR A 82 9.48 3.13 17.97
C TYR A 82 8.63 2.02 17.37
N TYR A 83 7.43 2.35 16.91
CA TYR A 83 6.52 1.39 16.31
C TYR A 83 6.14 1.83 14.89
N ASN A 84 6.05 0.87 14.00
CA ASN A 84 5.51 1.02 12.68
C ASN A 84 4.33 0.05 12.53
N ASP A 85 3.13 0.58 12.48
CA ASP A 85 1.87 -0.14 12.33
C ASP A 85 1.08 0.32 11.09
N ARG A 86 1.73 1.12 10.23
CA ARG A 86 1.17 1.66 8.99
C ARG A 86 1.93 1.10 7.79
N PHE A 87 1.72 -0.18 7.51
CA PHE A 87 2.30 -0.89 6.36
C PHE A 87 1.23 -1.52 5.47
N ASP A 88 -0.01 -1.07 5.60
CA ASP A 88 -1.15 -1.43 4.77
C ASP A 88 -1.28 -0.56 3.51
N ASP A 89 -0.46 0.48 3.38
CA ASP A 89 -0.43 1.31 2.19
C ASP A 89 0.13 0.52 1.00
N VAL A 90 -0.73 0.20 0.02
CA VAL A 90 -0.32 -0.41 -1.24
C VAL A 90 -0.11 0.68 -2.27
N TYR A 91 1.09 0.72 -2.85
CA TYR A 91 1.40 1.68 -3.90
C TYR A 91 0.95 1.16 -5.26
N GLY A 92 -0.14 1.75 -5.78
CA GLY A 92 -0.72 1.38 -7.07
C GLY A 92 0.11 1.85 -8.27
N ALA A 93 0.93 2.88 -8.10
CA ALA A 93 1.86 3.36 -9.13
C ALA A 93 3.18 3.78 -8.50
N ILE A 94 4.29 3.44 -9.16
CA ILE A 94 5.63 3.86 -8.77
C ILE A 94 6.31 4.47 -9.98
N TYR A 95 6.85 5.67 -9.80
CA TYR A 95 7.63 6.38 -10.81
C TYR A 95 9.07 6.54 -10.33
N ALA A 96 10.02 6.61 -11.26
CA ALA A 96 11.41 6.93 -11.00
C ALA A 96 11.74 8.28 -11.64
N VAL A 97 12.25 9.21 -10.84
CA VAL A 97 12.80 10.48 -11.32
C VAL A 97 14.30 10.29 -11.51
N THR A 98 14.78 10.51 -12.72
CA THR A 98 16.19 10.51 -13.09
C THR A 98 16.61 11.91 -13.54
N GLY A 99 17.91 12.22 -13.47
CA GLY A 99 18.43 13.53 -13.85
C GLY A 99 19.76 13.40 -14.61
N ASP A 100 19.75 13.72 -15.91
CA ASP A 100 20.98 13.82 -16.69
C ASP A 100 21.53 15.24 -16.61
N GLY A 101 22.75 15.37 -16.07
CA GLY A 101 23.41 16.67 -15.85
C GLY A 101 22.94 17.41 -14.59
N TYR A 102 22.12 16.81 -13.75
CA TYR A 102 21.66 17.37 -12.47
C TYR A 102 22.32 16.65 -11.30
N ASP A 103 22.61 17.40 -10.24
CA ASP A 103 23.04 16.78 -8.99
C ASP A 103 21.86 16.09 -8.26
N TYR A 104 22.20 15.28 -7.25
CA TYR A 104 21.18 14.49 -6.54
C TYR A 104 20.20 15.37 -5.76
N GLU A 105 20.65 16.51 -5.22
CA GLU A 105 19.79 17.44 -4.48
C GLU A 105 18.82 18.18 -5.41
N GLU A 106 19.29 18.59 -6.59
CA GLU A 106 18.42 19.19 -7.61
C GLU A 106 17.33 18.19 -8.04
N MET A 107 17.71 16.94 -8.31
CA MET A 107 16.79 15.86 -8.63
C MET A 107 15.77 15.63 -7.49
N ARG A 108 16.22 15.69 -6.23
CA ARG A 108 15.36 15.58 -5.04
C ARG A 108 14.33 16.71 -5.00
N GLN A 109 14.71 17.93 -5.31
CA GLN A 109 13.78 19.07 -5.33
C GLN A 109 12.68 18.90 -6.39
N TYR A 110 13.02 18.37 -7.57
CA TYR A 110 12.02 18.06 -8.60
C TYR A 110 11.12 16.88 -8.19
N ALA A 111 11.68 15.83 -7.59
CA ALA A 111 10.91 14.73 -7.05
C ALA A 111 9.91 15.20 -5.98
N GLU A 112 10.34 16.09 -5.07
CA GLU A 112 9.48 16.67 -4.03
C GLU A 112 8.41 17.62 -4.62
N LYS A 113 8.75 18.40 -5.66
CA LYS A 113 7.75 19.19 -6.41
C LYS A 113 6.71 18.27 -7.04
N THR A 114 7.15 17.21 -7.71
CA THR A 114 6.28 16.21 -8.34
C THR A 114 5.39 15.55 -7.31
N ARG A 115 5.94 15.13 -6.17
CA ARG A 115 5.18 14.54 -5.04
C ARG A 115 4.02 15.46 -4.62
N ARG A 116 4.29 16.75 -4.42
CA ARG A 116 3.27 17.73 -4.03
C ARG A 116 2.19 17.91 -5.09
N MET A 117 2.55 17.86 -6.37
CA MET A 117 1.58 17.97 -7.45
C MET A 117 0.69 16.72 -7.54
N LEU A 118 1.26 15.52 -7.33
CA LEU A 118 0.53 14.26 -7.34
C LEU A 118 -0.43 14.11 -6.15
N LEU A 119 -0.14 14.71 -5.00
CA LEU A 119 -1.06 14.73 -3.85
C LEU A 119 -2.40 15.43 -4.13
N ASN A 120 -2.45 16.29 -5.14
CA ASN A 120 -3.70 16.98 -5.53
C ASN A 120 -4.52 16.18 -6.57
N VAL A 121 -4.02 15.05 -7.04
CA VAL A 121 -4.74 14.21 -8.00
C VAL A 121 -5.91 13.50 -7.30
N PRO A 122 -7.12 13.52 -7.87
CA PRO A 122 -8.27 12.83 -7.28
C PRO A 122 -7.99 11.33 -7.05
N SER A 123 -8.46 10.81 -5.93
CA SER A 123 -8.29 9.42 -5.47
C SER A 123 -6.86 9.03 -5.07
N VAL A 124 -5.93 9.99 -4.96
CA VAL A 124 -4.63 9.77 -4.32
C VAL A 124 -4.77 9.96 -2.81
N GLN A 125 -4.38 8.95 -2.05
CA GLN A 125 -4.34 9.00 -0.58
C GLN A 125 -3.00 9.50 -0.07
N LYS A 126 -1.90 8.98 -0.62
CA LYS A 126 -0.55 9.22 -0.14
C LYS A 126 0.45 9.17 -1.28
N VAL A 127 1.48 9.99 -1.18
CA VAL A 127 2.63 9.95 -2.09
C VAL A 127 3.90 9.98 -1.24
N GLU A 128 4.75 8.99 -1.41
CA GLU A 128 6.03 8.87 -0.70
C GLU A 128 7.21 8.88 -1.66
N LEU A 129 8.34 9.41 -1.19
CA LEU A 129 9.60 9.31 -1.89
C LEU A 129 10.36 8.07 -1.44
N ILE A 130 10.92 7.32 -2.41
CA ILE A 130 11.73 6.12 -2.17
C ILE A 130 13.16 6.40 -2.59
N GLY A 131 14.10 6.01 -1.74
CA GLY A 131 15.53 6.15 -2.01
C GLY A 131 16.06 7.55 -1.74
N GLU A 132 15.26 8.47 -1.18
CA GLU A 132 15.66 9.81 -0.84
C GLU A 132 16.84 9.81 0.14
N GLN A 133 17.87 10.60 -0.17
CA GLN A 133 19.01 10.86 0.70
C GLN A 133 18.94 12.31 1.20
N GLU A 134 18.95 12.49 2.50
CA GLU A 134 18.91 13.80 3.11
C GLU A 134 20.30 14.43 3.13
N GLU A 135 20.41 15.73 2.78
CA GLU A 135 21.60 16.49 3.06
C GLU A 135 21.66 16.92 4.52
N LYS A 136 22.82 16.77 5.12
CA LYS A 136 23.12 17.21 6.48
C LYS A 136 24.37 18.05 6.49
N VAL A 137 24.46 18.95 7.47
CA VAL A 137 25.69 19.70 7.73
C VAL A 137 26.47 18.97 8.82
N TYR A 138 27.64 18.48 8.43
CA TYR A 138 28.58 17.82 9.34
C TYR A 138 29.56 18.83 9.91
N VAL A 139 29.73 18.77 11.23
CA VAL A 139 30.74 19.52 11.95
C VAL A 139 31.73 18.53 12.53
N GLU A 140 32.84 18.35 11.83
CA GLU A 140 33.88 17.38 12.19
C GLU A 140 35.00 18.07 12.95
N VAL A 141 35.38 17.55 14.10
CA VAL A 141 36.39 18.10 14.99
C VAL A 141 37.41 17.04 15.37
N GLU A 142 38.66 17.38 15.32
CA GLU A 142 39.72 16.49 15.77
C GLU A 142 39.83 16.55 17.32
N ASN A 143 39.76 15.40 17.97
CA ASN A 143 39.85 15.30 19.43
C ASN A 143 41.15 15.87 19.99
N ALA A 144 42.27 15.72 19.25
CA ALA A 144 43.57 16.29 19.62
C ALA A 144 43.51 17.81 19.69
N LYS A 145 42.94 18.46 18.68
CA LYS A 145 42.79 19.92 18.60
C LYS A 145 41.86 20.46 19.69
N LEU A 146 40.77 19.74 20.00
CA LEU A 146 39.89 20.07 21.11
C LEU A 146 40.59 20.03 22.47
N ALA A 147 41.40 18.98 22.70
CA ALA A 147 42.17 18.83 23.93
C ALA A 147 43.22 19.91 24.10
N GLU A 148 43.92 20.26 23.02
CA GLU A 148 44.94 21.35 23.02
C GLU A 148 44.33 22.72 23.37
N LEU A 149 43.13 23.00 22.83
CA LEU A 149 42.42 24.26 23.06
C LEU A 149 41.58 24.26 24.34
N GLY A 150 41.43 23.12 24.99
CA GLY A 150 40.60 22.96 26.18
C GLY A 150 39.11 23.14 25.91
N ILE A 151 38.64 22.77 24.69
CA ILE A 151 37.26 22.89 24.26
C ILE A 151 36.57 21.55 24.43
N SER A 152 35.42 21.52 25.13
CA SER A 152 34.61 20.30 25.20
C SER A 152 33.66 20.20 23.99
N PRO A 153 33.38 19.00 23.48
CA PRO A 153 32.34 18.79 22.42
C PRO A 153 30.99 19.36 22.82
N ALA A 154 30.66 19.30 24.11
CA ALA A 154 29.42 19.84 24.65
C ALA A 154 29.33 21.38 24.50
N ALA A 155 30.47 22.10 24.59
CA ALA A 155 30.49 23.54 24.40
C ALA A 155 30.13 23.93 22.96
N ILE A 156 30.63 23.15 21.96
CA ILE A 156 30.29 23.33 20.55
C ILE A 156 28.78 23.09 20.34
N SER A 157 28.26 21.95 20.82
CA SER A 157 26.84 21.62 20.71
C SER A 157 25.95 22.69 21.34
N SER A 158 26.34 23.21 22.52
CA SER A 158 25.60 24.26 23.23
C SER A 158 25.64 25.60 22.46
N ALA A 159 26.76 25.97 21.89
CA ALA A 159 26.88 27.18 21.09
C ALA A 159 26.02 27.12 19.83
N LEU A 160 26.05 25.98 19.11
CA LEU A 160 25.21 25.76 17.94
C LEU A 160 23.73 25.79 18.28
N LYS A 161 23.30 25.13 19.39
CA LYS A 161 21.91 25.16 19.85
C LYS A 161 21.45 26.58 20.19
N LYS A 162 22.24 27.34 20.94
CA LYS A 162 21.91 28.73 21.29
C LYS A 162 21.76 29.63 20.07
N GLN A 163 22.63 29.46 19.08
CA GLN A 163 22.58 30.26 17.85
C GLN A 163 21.38 29.88 16.97
N ASN A 164 20.97 28.62 16.99
CA ASN A 164 19.83 28.11 16.17
C ASN A 164 18.52 28.09 16.96
N GLU A 165 18.47 28.64 18.17
CA GLU A 165 17.28 28.68 18.98
C GLU A 165 16.31 29.75 18.45
N MET A 166 15.13 29.32 18.00
CA MET A 166 14.04 30.22 17.68
C MET A 166 13.37 30.65 18.96
N THR A 167 13.75 31.79 19.50
CA THR A 167 13.02 32.39 20.62
C THR A 167 11.71 32.96 20.09
N ALA A 168 10.59 32.60 20.71
CA ALA A 168 9.30 33.21 20.41
C ALA A 168 9.42 34.73 20.61
N ALA A 169 9.32 35.46 19.52
CA ALA A 169 9.46 36.91 19.57
C ALA A 169 8.24 37.53 20.28
N PRO A 170 8.45 38.40 21.27
CA PRO A 170 7.32 39.11 21.88
C PRO A 170 6.64 40.00 20.87
N LYS A 171 5.31 39.95 20.90
CA LYS A 171 4.45 40.87 20.13
C LYS A 171 4.43 42.18 20.88
N VAL A 172 4.86 43.23 20.23
CA VAL A 172 4.69 44.59 20.76
C VAL A 172 3.41 45.15 20.20
N GLU A 173 2.40 45.32 21.05
CA GLU A 173 1.14 45.93 20.68
C GLU A 173 1.27 47.45 20.81
N THR A 174 1.09 48.16 19.72
CA THR A 174 0.97 49.62 19.70
C THR A 174 -0.52 49.97 19.48
N GLU A 175 -0.91 51.21 19.72
CA GLU A 175 -2.31 51.65 19.57
C GLU A 175 -2.88 51.47 18.16
N SER A 176 -2.05 51.36 17.16
CA SER A 176 -2.44 51.22 15.74
C SER A 176 -2.01 49.93 15.07
N ASP A 177 -0.95 49.27 15.54
CA ASP A 177 -0.33 48.14 14.88
C ASP A 177 0.28 47.09 15.82
N ASN A 178 0.32 45.85 15.35
CA ASN A 178 1.04 44.76 16.00
C ASN A 178 2.41 44.56 15.33
N VAL A 179 3.47 44.93 16.04
CA VAL A 179 4.83 44.75 15.57
C VAL A 179 5.39 43.41 16.08
N TYR A 180 5.66 42.52 15.17
CA TYR A 180 6.34 41.25 15.50
C TYR A 180 7.84 41.44 15.39
N LEU A 181 8.53 41.37 16.52
CA LEU A 181 10.00 41.37 16.55
C LEU A 181 10.47 39.96 16.12
N ARG A 182 11.04 39.81 14.96
CA ARG A 182 11.62 38.54 14.52
C ARG A 182 13.10 38.53 14.83
N VAL A 183 13.52 37.68 15.77
CA VAL A 183 14.93 37.41 16.02
C VAL A 183 15.37 36.38 14.97
N SER A 184 16.16 36.81 13.99
CA SER A 184 16.76 35.92 13.00
C SER A 184 18.08 35.35 13.53
N GLY A 185 17.99 34.19 14.18
CA GLY A 185 19.18 33.47 14.70
C GLY A 185 19.46 32.15 13.96
N THR A 186 18.64 31.80 12.96
CA THR A 186 18.80 30.56 12.22
C THR A 186 19.94 30.65 11.21
N PHE A 187 20.67 29.55 11.03
CA PHE A 187 21.72 29.45 10.04
C PHE A 187 21.12 29.51 8.63
N GLY A 188 21.59 30.47 7.81
CA GLY A 188 21.19 30.59 6.42
C GLY A 188 22.03 29.73 5.47
N ASP A 189 23.29 29.53 5.82
CA ASP A 189 24.27 28.79 5.03
C ASP A 189 25.37 28.15 5.91
N VAL A 190 26.29 27.42 5.26
CA VAL A 190 27.42 26.76 5.92
C VAL A 190 28.40 27.77 6.48
N ASP A 191 28.54 28.93 5.84
CA ASP A 191 29.48 29.97 6.29
C ASP A 191 28.98 30.65 7.58
N ALA A 192 27.66 30.80 7.75
CA ALA A 192 27.08 31.23 9.00
C ALA A 192 27.42 30.28 10.14
N ILE A 193 27.39 28.96 9.88
CA ILE A 193 27.77 27.94 10.87
C ILE A 193 29.30 28.03 11.17
N ARG A 194 30.15 28.22 10.17
CA ARG A 194 31.59 28.41 10.36
C ARG A 194 31.92 29.63 11.21
N ALA A 195 31.09 30.68 11.12
CA ALA A 195 31.26 31.94 11.86
C ALA A 195 30.86 31.88 13.31
N VAL A 196 30.21 30.79 13.78
CA VAL A 196 29.71 30.66 15.17
C VAL A 196 30.84 30.83 16.17
N PRO A 197 30.73 31.78 17.16
CA PRO A 197 31.73 31.97 18.18
C PRO A 197 31.63 30.89 19.27
N ILE A 198 32.72 30.18 19.48
CA ILE A 198 32.87 29.19 20.56
C ILE A 198 33.69 29.83 21.67
N ASN A 199 33.13 30.01 22.85
CA ASN A 199 33.84 30.51 24.01
C ASN A 199 34.38 29.34 24.82
N ALA A 200 35.71 29.31 24.99
CA ALA A 200 36.39 28.35 25.83
C ALA A 200 37.53 28.99 26.57
N ASN A 201 37.61 28.77 27.84
CA ASN A 201 38.67 29.31 28.73
C ASN A 201 38.90 30.81 28.60
N GLY A 202 37.84 31.60 28.38
CA GLY A 202 37.89 33.05 28.21
C GLY A 202 38.42 33.52 26.84
N ARG A 203 38.65 32.60 25.91
CA ARG A 203 39.00 32.89 24.51
C ARG A 203 37.83 32.57 23.58
N ILE A 204 37.67 33.37 22.54
CA ILE A 204 36.63 33.17 21.53
C ILE A 204 37.30 32.64 20.27
N PHE A 205 36.85 31.50 19.79
CA PHE A 205 37.26 30.87 18.54
C PHE A 205 36.09 30.88 17.57
N ARG A 206 36.34 30.97 16.26
CA ARG A 206 35.31 30.67 15.26
C ARG A 206 35.23 29.16 15.07
N LEU A 207 34.02 28.62 14.91
CA LEU A 207 33.83 27.18 14.69
C LEU A 207 34.67 26.69 13.48
N GLY A 208 34.70 27.45 12.37
CA GLY A 208 35.48 27.11 11.18
C GLY A 208 36.98 27.04 11.38
N ASP A 209 37.54 27.65 12.48
CA ASP A 209 38.98 27.58 12.79
C ASP A 209 39.35 26.26 13.50
N ILE A 210 38.37 25.61 14.13
CA ILE A 210 38.57 24.43 14.96
C ILE A 210 37.87 23.17 14.40
N ALA A 211 36.93 23.34 13.47
CA ALA A 211 36.12 22.28 12.87
C ALA A 211 36.08 22.41 11.34
N THR A 212 35.99 21.27 10.66
CA THR A 212 35.60 21.22 9.26
C THR A 212 34.08 21.20 9.19
N VAL A 213 33.49 22.16 8.48
CA VAL A 213 32.05 22.27 8.33
C VAL A 213 31.70 22.08 6.86
N GLU A 214 31.00 20.98 6.57
CA GLU A 214 30.67 20.59 5.20
C GLU A 214 29.21 20.12 5.12
N ARG A 215 28.59 20.41 3.97
CA ARG A 215 27.28 19.86 3.61
C ARG A 215 27.50 18.62 2.77
N ARG A 216 26.96 17.49 3.19
CA ARG A 216 27.01 16.23 2.46
C ARG A 216 25.82 15.36 2.80
N PHE A 217 25.57 14.34 2.00
CA PHE A 217 24.50 13.40 2.25
C PHE A 217 24.72 12.59 3.52
N GLU A 218 23.61 12.12 4.10
CA GLU A 218 23.60 11.31 5.32
C GLU A 218 24.52 10.10 5.19
N ASP A 219 25.38 9.91 6.20
CA ASP A 219 26.27 8.77 6.33
C ASP A 219 26.03 8.09 7.71
N PRO A 220 25.67 6.79 7.77
CA PRO A 220 25.53 5.86 6.65
C PRO A 220 24.31 6.20 5.75
N ALA A 221 24.48 5.98 4.43
CA ALA A 221 23.44 6.27 3.46
C ALA A 221 22.20 5.40 3.69
N LYS A 222 21.01 5.99 3.60
CA LYS A 222 19.75 5.26 3.53
C LYS A 222 19.68 4.39 2.27
N PRO A 223 18.78 3.38 2.18
CA PRO A 223 18.60 2.61 0.96
C PRO A 223 18.37 3.51 -0.25
N LYS A 224 19.18 3.35 -1.28
CA LYS A 224 19.12 4.14 -2.53
C LYS A 224 18.28 3.42 -3.56
N MET A 225 17.64 4.18 -4.45
CA MET A 225 16.96 3.66 -5.62
C MET A 225 17.80 3.89 -6.87
N TYR A 226 17.76 2.91 -7.78
CA TYR A 226 18.36 2.99 -9.11
C TYR A 226 17.33 2.58 -10.15
N PHE A 227 17.33 3.26 -11.28
CA PHE A 227 16.53 2.94 -12.44
C PHE A 227 17.46 2.72 -13.64
N ASN A 228 17.42 1.52 -14.22
CA ASN A 228 18.30 1.09 -15.31
C ASN A 228 19.81 1.30 -15.05
N GLY A 229 20.22 1.24 -13.78
CA GLY A 229 21.63 1.45 -13.37
C GLY A 229 21.99 2.89 -13.03
N GLU A 230 21.12 3.85 -13.25
CA GLU A 230 21.30 5.27 -12.90
C GLU A 230 20.67 5.58 -11.53
N PRO A 231 21.26 6.49 -10.75
CA PRO A 231 20.64 6.97 -9.51
C PRO A 231 19.27 7.57 -9.79
N ALA A 232 18.28 7.20 -8.99
CA ALA A 232 16.92 7.67 -9.15
C ALA A 232 16.26 7.93 -7.79
N ILE A 233 15.22 8.75 -7.80
CA ILE A 233 14.33 8.91 -6.65
C ILE A 233 12.96 8.38 -7.04
N GLY A 234 12.46 7.41 -6.28
CA GLY A 234 11.15 6.83 -6.51
C GLY A 234 10.04 7.72 -5.95
N ILE A 235 8.93 7.76 -6.67
CA ILE A 235 7.69 8.39 -6.22
C ILE A 235 6.62 7.30 -6.19
N ALA A 236 6.21 6.88 -5.00
CA ALA A 236 5.22 5.86 -4.79
C ALA A 236 3.87 6.48 -4.47
N VAL A 237 2.84 6.12 -5.21
CA VAL A 237 1.48 6.67 -5.11
C VAL A 237 0.53 5.61 -4.60
N SER A 238 -0.14 5.89 -3.48
CA SER A 238 -1.18 5.06 -2.88
C SER A 238 -2.56 5.62 -3.20
N MET A 239 -3.52 4.73 -3.46
CA MET A 239 -4.91 5.07 -3.73
C MET A 239 -5.73 5.14 -2.44
N GLU A 240 -6.74 6.00 -2.40
CA GLU A 240 -7.71 6.04 -1.31
C GLU A 240 -8.55 4.73 -1.25
N ASP A 241 -8.96 4.36 -0.03
CA ASP A 241 -9.80 3.18 0.18
C ASP A 241 -11.11 3.27 -0.60
N GLY A 242 -11.42 2.22 -1.37
CA GLY A 242 -12.62 2.17 -2.22
C GLY A 242 -12.53 2.98 -3.51
N GLY A 243 -11.36 3.53 -3.84
CA GLY A 243 -11.11 4.24 -5.08
C GLY A 243 -11.13 3.32 -6.32
N ASN A 244 -11.27 3.93 -7.51
CA ASN A 244 -11.19 3.22 -8.78
C ASN A 244 -9.76 3.35 -9.35
N ILE A 245 -9.05 2.22 -9.41
CA ILE A 245 -7.66 2.19 -9.84
C ILE A 245 -7.45 2.60 -11.31
N LEU A 246 -8.40 2.29 -12.20
CA LEU A 246 -8.32 2.66 -13.62
C LEU A 246 -8.44 4.18 -13.77
N LYS A 247 -9.42 4.78 -13.06
CA LYS A 247 -9.60 6.22 -13.07
C LYS A 247 -8.42 6.96 -12.43
N LEU A 248 -7.85 6.40 -11.36
CA LEU A 248 -6.60 6.91 -10.79
C LEU A 248 -5.48 6.87 -11.82
N GLY A 249 -5.33 5.78 -12.58
CA GLY A 249 -4.32 5.63 -13.62
C GLY A 249 -4.42 6.70 -14.71
N GLU A 250 -5.63 6.98 -15.19
CA GLU A 250 -5.89 8.05 -16.16
C GLU A 250 -5.50 9.43 -15.59
N ASN A 251 -5.94 9.73 -14.37
CA ASN A 251 -5.64 11.00 -13.71
C ASN A 251 -4.13 11.17 -13.48
N LEU A 252 -3.44 10.11 -13.03
CA LEU A 252 -1.99 10.12 -12.84
C LEU A 252 -1.25 10.32 -14.15
N LYS A 253 -1.67 9.65 -15.22
CA LYS A 253 -1.07 9.83 -16.56
C LYS A 253 -1.16 11.27 -17.01
N HIS A 254 -2.34 11.88 -16.97
CA HIS A 254 -2.53 13.28 -17.33
C HIS A 254 -1.66 14.22 -16.49
N GLN A 255 -1.58 13.98 -15.18
CA GLN A 255 -0.78 14.83 -14.30
C GLN A 255 0.73 14.66 -14.55
N ILE A 256 1.20 13.44 -14.75
CA ILE A 256 2.62 13.16 -15.07
C ILE A 256 3.01 13.78 -16.41
N ASP A 257 2.15 13.64 -17.44
CA ASP A 257 2.40 14.24 -18.75
C ASP A 257 2.49 15.78 -18.66
N SER A 258 1.68 16.41 -17.80
CA SER A 258 1.75 17.84 -17.51
C SER A 258 3.05 18.21 -16.77
N ILE A 259 3.41 17.44 -15.75
CA ILE A 259 4.63 17.67 -14.97
C ILE A 259 5.87 17.51 -15.85
N GLN A 260 5.91 16.52 -16.74
CA GLN A 260 7.03 16.29 -17.65
C GLN A 260 7.27 17.48 -18.60
N GLN A 261 6.22 18.24 -18.92
CA GLN A 261 6.34 19.47 -19.71
C GLN A 261 6.85 20.68 -18.90
N GLU A 262 6.70 20.65 -17.59
CA GLU A 262 7.12 21.72 -16.68
C GLU A 262 8.53 21.53 -16.11
N VAL A 263 9.02 20.28 -16.06
CA VAL A 263 10.39 19.99 -15.59
C VAL A 263 11.41 20.36 -16.68
N PRO A 264 12.62 20.76 -16.30
CA PRO A 264 13.64 21.10 -17.28
C PRO A 264 14.11 19.86 -18.04
N VAL A 265 14.68 20.10 -19.22
CA VAL A 265 15.28 19.04 -20.05
C VAL A 265 16.41 18.36 -19.27
N GLY A 266 16.40 17.03 -19.25
CA GLY A 266 17.33 16.20 -18.47
C GLY A 266 16.74 15.65 -17.17
N ILE A 267 15.57 16.14 -16.72
CA ILE A 267 14.78 15.47 -15.67
C ILE A 267 13.68 14.65 -16.33
N ASP A 268 13.74 13.34 -16.13
CA ASP A 268 12.77 12.41 -16.68
C ASP A 268 12.03 11.64 -15.59
N ILE A 269 10.72 11.44 -15.83
CA ILE A 269 9.84 10.68 -14.93
C ILE A 269 9.44 9.38 -15.62
N HIS A 270 10.03 8.29 -15.18
CA HIS A 270 9.80 6.97 -15.75
C HIS A 270 8.80 6.18 -14.92
N LYS A 271 7.94 5.43 -15.58
CA LYS A 271 7.01 4.51 -14.91
C LYS A 271 7.74 3.21 -14.57
N VAL A 272 7.74 2.83 -13.28
CA VAL A 272 8.38 1.60 -12.76
C VAL A 272 7.33 0.53 -12.50
N SER A 273 6.23 0.88 -11.85
CA SER A 273 5.12 -0.02 -11.56
C SER A 273 3.81 0.69 -11.88
N ASP A 274 2.89 -0.03 -12.52
CA ASP A 274 1.62 0.53 -13.01
C ASP A 274 0.50 -0.50 -12.80
N GLN A 275 -0.03 -0.53 -11.59
CA GLN A 275 -1.17 -1.40 -11.24
C GLN A 275 -2.42 -1.10 -12.09
N PRO A 276 -2.77 0.16 -12.41
CA PRO A 276 -3.85 0.48 -13.36
C PRO A 276 -3.76 -0.29 -14.67
N SER A 277 -2.58 -0.32 -15.29
CA SER A 277 -2.36 -1.05 -16.55
C SER A 277 -2.49 -2.57 -16.38
N VAL A 278 -2.02 -3.11 -15.26
CA VAL A 278 -2.17 -4.55 -14.93
C VAL A 278 -3.63 -4.92 -14.75
N VAL A 279 -4.43 -4.05 -14.12
CA VAL A 279 -5.86 -4.29 -13.91
C VAL A 279 -6.62 -4.18 -15.24
N ASP A 280 -6.31 -3.18 -16.06
CA ASP A 280 -6.90 -3.02 -17.39
C ASP A 280 -6.63 -4.23 -18.28
N GLY A 281 -5.38 -4.70 -18.32
CA GLY A 281 -5.01 -5.94 -19.01
C GLY A 281 -5.78 -7.15 -18.49
N ALA A 282 -5.91 -7.31 -17.17
CA ALA A 282 -6.64 -8.43 -16.59
C ALA A 282 -8.14 -8.42 -16.93
N ILE A 283 -8.74 -7.23 -17.03
CA ILE A 283 -10.14 -7.08 -17.49
C ILE A 283 -10.26 -7.45 -18.97
N HIS A 284 -9.32 -7.00 -19.78
CA HIS A 284 -9.30 -7.32 -21.22
C HIS A 284 -9.17 -8.84 -21.45
N ASP A 285 -8.21 -9.49 -20.81
CA ASP A 285 -8.01 -10.95 -20.85
C ASP A 285 -9.25 -11.71 -20.40
N PHE A 286 -9.94 -11.21 -19.37
CA PHE A 286 -11.22 -11.80 -18.93
C PHE A 286 -12.30 -11.70 -20.01
N VAL A 287 -12.48 -10.52 -20.60
CA VAL A 287 -13.49 -10.31 -21.65
C VAL A 287 -13.19 -11.19 -22.87
N GLU A 288 -11.94 -11.29 -23.28
CA GLU A 288 -11.50 -12.17 -24.37
C GLU A 288 -11.81 -13.64 -24.06
N THR A 289 -11.39 -14.14 -22.90
CA THR A 289 -11.68 -15.51 -22.44
C THR A 289 -13.20 -15.77 -22.34
N LEU A 290 -13.97 -14.80 -21.89
CA LEU A 290 -15.41 -14.90 -21.81
C LEU A 290 -16.05 -15.04 -23.20
N ILE A 291 -15.60 -14.23 -24.17
CA ILE A 291 -16.07 -14.29 -25.55
C ILE A 291 -15.71 -15.66 -26.18
N GLU A 292 -14.47 -16.11 -26.00
CA GLU A 292 -14.02 -17.43 -26.48
C GLU A 292 -14.89 -18.56 -25.87
N ALA A 293 -15.12 -18.53 -24.55
CA ALA A 293 -15.95 -19.52 -23.90
C ALA A 293 -17.39 -19.52 -24.45
N ILE A 294 -17.98 -18.35 -24.66
CA ILE A 294 -19.32 -18.22 -25.26
C ILE A 294 -19.31 -18.80 -26.67
N VAL A 295 -18.33 -18.49 -27.50
CA VAL A 295 -18.20 -19.00 -28.89
C VAL A 295 -18.08 -20.53 -28.90
N ILE A 296 -17.23 -21.11 -28.02
CA ILE A 296 -17.08 -22.57 -27.92
C ILE A 296 -18.38 -23.23 -27.51
N VAL A 297 -19.05 -22.71 -26.49
CA VAL A 297 -20.34 -23.23 -26.03
C VAL A 297 -21.39 -23.15 -27.11
N LEU A 298 -21.45 -22.04 -27.85
CA LEU A 298 -22.35 -21.87 -29.00
C LEU A 298 -22.07 -22.92 -30.08
N ALA A 299 -20.82 -23.10 -30.45
CA ALA A 299 -20.42 -24.06 -31.45
C ALA A 299 -20.84 -25.49 -31.05
N VAL A 300 -20.58 -25.91 -29.83
CA VAL A 300 -20.96 -27.21 -29.31
C VAL A 300 -22.49 -27.34 -29.23
N SER A 301 -23.20 -26.33 -28.74
CA SER A 301 -24.67 -26.35 -28.68
C SER A 301 -25.31 -26.41 -30.07
N PHE A 302 -24.78 -25.70 -31.06
CA PHE A 302 -25.27 -25.77 -32.45
C PHE A 302 -25.04 -27.13 -33.07
N LEU A 303 -23.90 -27.75 -32.80
CA LEU A 303 -23.57 -29.08 -33.31
C LEU A 303 -24.42 -30.19 -32.69
N SER A 304 -24.68 -30.11 -31.37
CA SER A 304 -25.42 -31.15 -30.62
C SER A 304 -26.94 -30.97 -30.64
N LEU A 305 -27.43 -29.74 -30.49
CA LEU A 305 -28.86 -29.47 -30.33
C LEU A 305 -29.51 -28.82 -31.56
N GLY A 306 -28.71 -28.42 -32.53
CA GLY A 306 -29.17 -27.69 -33.70
C GLY A 306 -29.33 -26.20 -33.50
N MET A 307 -29.52 -25.48 -34.59
CA MET A 307 -29.39 -24.00 -34.62
C MET A 307 -30.45 -23.25 -33.82
N ARG A 308 -31.68 -23.79 -33.73
CA ARG A 308 -32.77 -23.13 -33.03
C ARG A 308 -32.65 -23.21 -31.49
N THR A 309 -32.30 -24.39 -31.02
CA THR A 309 -32.17 -24.71 -29.58
C THR A 309 -30.83 -24.08 -29.05
N GLY A 310 -29.75 -24.17 -29.82
CA GLY A 310 -28.48 -23.55 -29.48
C GLY A 310 -28.56 -22.01 -29.34
N MET A 311 -29.42 -21.34 -30.13
CA MET A 311 -29.60 -19.89 -30.03
C MET A 311 -30.31 -19.47 -28.72
N VAL A 312 -31.18 -20.33 -28.16
CA VAL A 312 -31.82 -20.09 -26.86
C VAL A 312 -30.78 -20.17 -25.74
N VAL A 313 -29.97 -21.22 -25.72
CA VAL A 313 -28.86 -21.37 -24.75
C VAL A 313 -27.89 -20.20 -24.84
N ALA A 314 -27.56 -19.78 -26.06
CA ALA A 314 -26.72 -18.62 -26.31
C ALA A 314 -27.23 -17.30 -25.69
N GLY A 315 -28.56 -17.12 -25.72
CA GLY A 315 -29.21 -15.93 -25.15
C GLY A 315 -29.26 -15.95 -23.62
N CYS A 316 -29.32 -17.14 -23.01
CA CYS A 316 -29.38 -17.28 -21.54
C CYS A 316 -28.07 -16.86 -20.88
N ILE A 317 -26.90 -17.18 -21.48
CA ILE A 317 -25.59 -16.93 -20.91
C ILE A 317 -25.34 -15.44 -20.58
N PRO A 318 -25.47 -14.51 -21.54
CA PRO A 318 -25.29 -13.08 -21.25
C PRO A 318 -26.30 -12.55 -20.24
N LEU A 319 -27.54 -13.07 -20.26
CA LEU A 319 -28.58 -12.65 -19.35
C LEU A 319 -28.27 -13.04 -17.89
N VAL A 320 -27.82 -14.26 -17.68
CA VAL A 320 -27.43 -14.73 -16.34
C VAL A 320 -26.19 -13.99 -15.87
N LEU A 321 -25.18 -13.79 -16.71
CA LEU A 321 -24.00 -12.99 -16.35
C LEU A 321 -24.36 -11.56 -15.96
N ALA A 322 -25.25 -10.90 -16.71
CA ALA A 322 -25.75 -9.58 -16.33
C ALA A 322 -26.43 -9.60 -14.96
N GLY A 323 -27.23 -10.64 -14.68
CA GLY A 323 -27.82 -10.87 -13.35
C GLY A 323 -26.77 -11.03 -12.26
N VAL A 324 -25.71 -11.80 -12.51
CA VAL A 324 -24.61 -12.00 -11.55
C VAL A 324 -23.89 -10.69 -11.27
N PHE A 325 -23.59 -9.88 -12.29
CA PHE A 325 -22.98 -8.55 -12.08
C PHE A 325 -23.86 -7.62 -11.25
N CYS A 326 -25.20 -7.64 -11.47
CA CYS A 326 -26.12 -6.88 -10.63
C CYS A 326 -26.06 -7.34 -9.16
N PHE A 327 -26.02 -8.65 -8.92
CA PHE A 327 -25.93 -9.18 -7.55
C PHE A 327 -24.55 -8.89 -6.92
N MET A 328 -23.45 -8.99 -7.67
CA MET A 328 -22.12 -8.61 -7.19
C MET A 328 -22.11 -7.14 -6.73
N TYR A 329 -22.71 -6.26 -7.52
CA TYR A 329 -22.84 -4.84 -7.16
C TYR A 329 -23.68 -4.64 -5.88
N MET A 330 -24.81 -5.34 -5.75
CA MET A 330 -25.66 -5.27 -4.54
C MET A 330 -24.99 -5.82 -3.29
N LEU A 331 -24.13 -6.83 -3.43
CA LEU A 331 -23.40 -7.46 -2.32
C LEU A 331 -22.07 -6.75 -2.02
N GLY A 332 -21.69 -5.73 -2.79
CA GLY A 332 -20.42 -5.04 -2.63
C GLY A 332 -19.21 -5.92 -2.94
N ILE A 333 -19.33 -6.85 -3.89
CA ILE A 333 -18.22 -7.71 -4.33
C ILE A 333 -17.52 -7.02 -5.49
N ASP A 334 -16.27 -6.65 -5.27
CA ASP A 334 -15.44 -6.00 -6.26
C ASP A 334 -14.99 -6.95 -7.38
N LEU A 335 -14.76 -6.37 -8.57
CA LEU A 335 -14.15 -7.09 -9.69
C LEU A 335 -12.64 -7.22 -9.47
N HIS A 336 -12.21 -8.40 -9.06
CA HIS A 336 -10.80 -8.77 -8.91
C HIS A 336 -10.54 -10.13 -9.59
N LYS A 337 -9.26 -10.49 -9.76
CA LYS A 337 -8.88 -11.73 -10.50
C LYS A 337 -9.61 -12.98 -10.03
N VAL A 338 -9.89 -13.11 -8.73
CA VAL A 338 -10.58 -14.29 -8.18
C VAL A 338 -12.07 -14.27 -8.51
N SER A 339 -12.75 -13.10 -8.43
CA SER A 339 -14.16 -13.00 -8.80
C SER A 339 -14.36 -13.20 -10.31
N LEU A 340 -13.43 -12.70 -11.15
CA LEU A 340 -13.42 -12.97 -12.59
C LEU A 340 -13.20 -14.47 -12.88
N GLY A 341 -12.26 -15.12 -12.19
CA GLY A 341 -12.07 -16.57 -12.28
C GLY A 341 -13.30 -17.37 -11.84
N ALA A 342 -14.00 -16.92 -10.79
CA ALA A 342 -15.25 -17.51 -10.36
C ALA A 342 -16.35 -17.43 -11.44
N LEU A 343 -16.45 -16.32 -12.16
CA LEU A 343 -17.38 -16.15 -13.29
C LEU A 343 -17.07 -17.10 -14.42
N ILE A 344 -15.80 -17.33 -14.78
CA ILE A 344 -15.40 -18.28 -15.81
C ILE A 344 -15.77 -19.71 -15.41
N ILE A 345 -15.52 -20.10 -14.14
CA ILE A 345 -15.91 -21.42 -13.61
C ILE A 345 -17.44 -21.56 -13.64
N ALA A 346 -18.14 -20.53 -13.18
CA ALA A 346 -19.61 -20.54 -13.19
C ALA A 346 -20.19 -20.69 -14.59
N LEU A 347 -19.57 -20.06 -15.61
CA LEU A 347 -20.01 -20.15 -17.00
C LEU A 347 -20.05 -21.59 -17.49
N GLY A 348 -19.02 -22.40 -17.19
CA GLY A 348 -18.97 -23.80 -17.56
C GLY A 348 -20.05 -24.64 -16.89
N LEU A 349 -20.39 -24.34 -15.63
CA LEU A 349 -21.41 -25.06 -14.87
C LEU A 349 -22.84 -24.64 -15.24
N LEU A 350 -23.04 -23.38 -15.62
CA LEU A 350 -24.33 -22.77 -15.91
C LEU A 350 -24.96 -23.30 -17.22
N VAL A 351 -24.12 -23.65 -18.18
CA VAL A 351 -24.56 -24.09 -19.50
C VAL A 351 -25.28 -25.45 -19.44
N ASP A 352 -24.88 -26.31 -18.53
CA ASP A 352 -25.44 -27.65 -18.39
C ASP A 352 -26.96 -27.63 -18.07
N ASP A 353 -27.39 -26.74 -17.15
CA ASP A 353 -28.79 -26.59 -16.79
C ASP A 353 -29.62 -26.04 -17.96
N ALA A 354 -29.13 -25.08 -18.70
CA ALA A 354 -29.79 -24.52 -19.87
C ALA A 354 -29.96 -25.59 -20.99
N ILE A 355 -28.97 -26.43 -21.19
CA ILE A 355 -29.02 -27.53 -22.20
C ILE A 355 -30.07 -28.52 -21.84
N ILE A 356 -30.12 -29.01 -20.60
CA ILE A 356 -31.12 -30.01 -20.14
C ILE A 356 -32.54 -29.49 -20.32
N ALA A 357 -32.81 -28.25 -19.94
CA ALA A 357 -34.15 -27.65 -20.07
C ALA A 357 -34.58 -27.53 -21.54
N VAL A 358 -33.69 -27.05 -22.41
CA VAL A 358 -33.97 -26.87 -23.84
C VAL A 358 -34.09 -28.20 -24.57
N GLU A 359 -33.29 -29.20 -24.24
CA GLU A 359 -33.41 -30.55 -24.81
C GLU A 359 -34.76 -31.20 -24.44
N MET A 360 -35.16 -31.14 -23.17
CA MET A 360 -36.47 -31.65 -22.75
C MET A 360 -37.61 -30.95 -23.48
N MET A 361 -37.52 -29.63 -23.65
CA MET A 361 -38.50 -28.85 -24.42
C MET A 361 -38.57 -29.29 -25.89
N SER A 362 -37.39 -29.50 -26.52
CA SER A 362 -37.29 -29.96 -27.90
C SER A 362 -37.94 -31.33 -28.12
N VAL A 363 -37.64 -32.29 -27.26
CA VAL A 363 -38.24 -33.63 -27.30
C VAL A 363 -39.78 -33.56 -27.20
N LYS A 364 -40.33 -32.66 -26.37
CA LYS A 364 -41.77 -32.51 -26.24
C LYS A 364 -42.44 -31.82 -27.44
N LEU A 365 -41.73 -30.90 -28.06
CA LEU A 365 -42.17 -30.29 -29.34
C LEU A 365 -42.22 -31.32 -30.47
N GLU A 366 -41.25 -32.22 -30.56
CA GLU A 366 -41.23 -33.32 -31.54
C GLU A 366 -42.36 -34.32 -31.30
N MET A 367 -42.77 -34.49 -30.04
CA MET A 367 -43.96 -35.32 -29.69
C MET A 367 -45.30 -34.65 -30.03
N GLY A 368 -45.30 -33.44 -30.61
CA GLY A 368 -46.46 -32.72 -31.05
C GLY A 368 -47.13 -31.82 -30.03
N LEU A 369 -46.54 -31.55 -28.86
CA LEU A 369 -47.05 -30.58 -27.93
C LEU A 369 -46.89 -29.15 -28.46
N ASN A 370 -47.81 -28.25 -28.08
CA ASN A 370 -47.61 -26.85 -28.42
C ASN A 370 -46.45 -26.22 -27.63
N ARG A 371 -45.96 -25.05 -28.06
CA ARG A 371 -44.74 -24.39 -27.50
C ARG A 371 -44.90 -24.12 -26.01
N PHE A 372 -46.06 -23.67 -25.58
CA PHE A 372 -46.33 -23.30 -24.18
C PHE A 372 -46.36 -24.57 -23.29
N ASP A 373 -47.07 -25.61 -23.71
CA ASP A 373 -47.19 -26.86 -22.94
C ASP A 373 -45.84 -27.60 -22.89
N ALA A 374 -45.06 -27.58 -23.96
CA ALA A 374 -43.70 -28.13 -23.98
C ALA A 374 -42.78 -27.41 -22.98
N ALA A 375 -42.83 -26.08 -22.90
CA ALA A 375 -42.06 -25.30 -21.95
C ALA A 375 -42.50 -25.55 -20.50
N CYS A 376 -43.79 -25.56 -20.23
CA CYS A 376 -44.33 -25.88 -18.90
C CYS A 376 -43.99 -27.31 -18.46
N TYR A 377 -44.00 -28.28 -19.39
CA TYR A 377 -43.61 -29.64 -19.10
C TYR A 377 -42.12 -29.74 -18.78
N ALA A 378 -41.26 -29.14 -19.59
CA ALA A 378 -39.82 -29.10 -19.38
C ALA A 378 -39.50 -28.54 -17.98
N PHE A 379 -40.07 -27.37 -17.62
CA PHE A 379 -39.88 -26.79 -16.31
C PHE A 379 -40.35 -27.73 -15.16
N ARG A 380 -41.54 -28.31 -15.24
CA ARG A 380 -42.05 -29.21 -14.20
C ARG A 380 -41.26 -30.50 -14.04
N ALA A 381 -40.70 -31.02 -15.12
CA ALA A 381 -39.91 -32.24 -15.12
C ALA A 381 -38.49 -32.04 -14.64
N THR A 382 -37.84 -30.90 -15.01
CA THR A 382 -36.41 -30.67 -14.77
C THR A 382 -36.14 -29.78 -13.57
N ALA A 383 -37.03 -28.85 -13.20
CA ALA A 383 -36.75 -27.83 -12.17
C ALA A 383 -36.33 -28.41 -10.81
N LYS A 384 -36.99 -29.47 -10.32
CA LYS A 384 -36.62 -30.07 -9.04
C LYS A 384 -35.29 -30.81 -9.06
N PRO A 385 -35.01 -31.72 -10.01
CA PRO A 385 -33.69 -32.35 -10.14
C PRO A 385 -32.55 -31.34 -10.34
N MET A 386 -32.76 -30.35 -11.19
CA MET A 386 -31.75 -29.32 -11.48
C MET A 386 -31.47 -28.49 -10.21
N LEU A 387 -32.49 -27.96 -9.56
CA LEU A 387 -32.31 -27.21 -8.29
C LEU A 387 -31.57 -28.05 -7.23
N THR A 388 -31.87 -29.36 -7.15
CA THR A 388 -31.18 -30.24 -6.21
C THR A 388 -29.70 -30.38 -6.58
N GLY A 389 -29.37 -30.58 -7.88
CA GLY A 389 -28.02 -30.64 -8.39
C GLY A 389 -27.22 -29.32 -8.14
N THR A 390 -27.88 -28.20 -8.46
CA THR A 390 -27.34 -26.86 -8.23
C THR A 390 -27.01 -26.61 -6.75
N LEU A 391 -27.93 -26.96 -5.84
CA LEU A 391 -27.71 -26.84 -4.40
C LEU A 391 -26.58 -27.74 -3.89
N ILE A 392 -26.45 -28.95 -4.43
CA ILE A 392 -25.30 -29.84 -4.10
C ILE A 392 -24.01 -29.25 -4.58
N THR A 393 -23.95 -28.71 -5.81
CA THR A 393 -22.79 -28.05 -6.35
C THR A 393 -22.39 -26.82 -5.52
N CYS A 394 -23.36 -25.97 -5.19
CA CYS A 394 -23.14 -24.82 -4.28
C CYS A 394 -22.61 -25.29 -2.93
N SER A 395 -23.15 -26.41 -2.37
CA SER A 395 -22.66 -26.95 -1.10
C SER A 395 -21.17 -27.35 -1.13
N GLY A 396 -20.70 -27.81 -2.28
CA GLY A 396 -19.27 -28.11 -2.49
C GLY A 396 -18.34 -26.90 -2.35
N PHE A 397 -18.85 -25.69 -2.57
CA PHE A 397 -18.08 -24.44 -2.41
C PHE A 397 -18.22 -23.82 -1.01
N ILE A 398 -19.12 -24.31 -0.15
CA ILE A 398 -19.31 -23.81 1.23
C ILE A 398 -18.00 -23.82 2.05
N PRO A 399 -17.16 -24.89 2.05
CA PRO A 399 -15.93 -24.89 2.81
C PRO A 399 -14.99 -23.75 2.44
N VAL A 400 -15.00 -23.33 1.18
CA VAL A 400 -14.17 -22.20 0.70
C VAL A 400 -14.63 -20.87 1.30
N ALA A 401 -15.94 -20.68 1.48
CA ALA A 401 -16.52 -19.47 2.07
C ALA A 401 -16.22 -19.34 3.57
N PHE A 402 -16.23 -20.47 4.29
CA PHE A 402 -16.07 -20.49 5.76
C PHE A 402 -14.65 -20.79 6.22
N ALA A 403 -13.72 -21.04 5.31
CA ALA A 403 -12.30 -21.17 5.66
C ALA A 403 -11.81 -19.85 6.28
N LYS A 404 -10.96 -19.92 7.30
CA LYS A 404 -10.35 -18.76 7.94
C LYS A 404 -8.89 -18.66 7.51
N GLY A 405 -8.38 -17.44 7.41
CA GLY A 405 -6.98 -17.17 7.06
C GLY A 405 -6.82 -16.26 5.85
N MET A 406 -5.64 -15.70 5.67
CA MET A 406 -5.30 -14.74 4.62
C MET A 406 -5.69 -15.25 3.21
N ALA A 407 -5.39 -16.51 2.89
CA ALA A 407 -5.77 -17.11 1.62
C ALA A 407 -7.30 -17.25 1.44
N SER A 408 -8.07 -17.26 2.53
CA SER A 408 -9.52 -17.34 2.49
C SER A 408 -10.15 -16.01 2.13
N GLU A 409 -9.61 -14.89 2.61
CA GLU A 409 -10.13 -13.56 2.28
C GLU A 409 -10.16 -13.32 0.76
N PHE A 410 -9.10 -13.72 0.06
CA PHE A 410 -9.06 -13.64 -1.41
C PHE A 410 -10.10 -14.54 -2.10
N ARG A 411 -10.48 -15.66 -1.50
CA ARG A 411 -11.41 -16.64 -2.07
C ARG A 411 -12.85 -16.46 -1.62
N GLN A 412 -13.13 -15.58 -0.66
CA GLN A 412 -14.49 -15.35 -0.15
C GLN A 412 -15.50 -14.99 -1.25
N ALA A 413 -15.06 -14.25 -2.27
CA ALA A 413 -15.90 -13.89 -3.41
C ALA A 413 -16.28 -15.08 -4.29
N LEU A 414 -15.55 -16.20 -4.25
CA LEU A 414 -15.74 -17.35 -5.14
C LEU A 414 -17.08 -18.04 -4.88
N PHE A 415 -17.40 -18.32 -3.63
CA PHE A 415 -18.66 -18.99 -3.26
C PHE A 415 -19.90 -18.17 -3.63
N PRO A 416 -20.08 -16.89 -3.24
CA PRO A 416 -21.28 -16.14 -3.57
C PRO A 416 -21.42 -15.90 -5.08
N VAL A 417 -20.32 -15.65 -5.81
CA VAL A 417 -20.38 -15.45 -7.27
C VAL A 417 -20.86 -16.70 -7.98
N ILE A 418 -20.24 -17.87 -7.70
CA ILE A 418 -20.65 -19.14 -8.30
C ILE A 418 -22.06 -19.50 -7.89
N SER A 419 -22.43 -19.38 -6.61
CA SER A 419 -23.73 -19.74 -6.10
C SER A 419 -24.85 -18.90 -6.73
N VAL A 420 -24.63 -17.58 -6.86
CA VAL A 420 -25.58 -16.68 -7.53
C VAL A 420 -25.71 -17.03 -9.01
N ALA A 421 -24.60 -17.28 -9.69
CA ALA A 421 -24.62 -17.66 -11.10
C ALA A 421 -25.44 -18.94 -11.32
N LEU A 422 -25.18 -19.96 -10.53
CA LEU A 422 -25.87 -21.24 -10.62
C LEU A 422 -27.39 -21.16 -10.22
N LEU A 423 -27.74 -20.31 -9.26
CA LEU A 423 -29.15 -20.14 -8.85
C LEU A 423 -29.95 -19.28 -9.84
N LEU A 424 -29.29 -18.45 -10.66
CA LEU A 424 -29.89 -17.64 -11.72
C LEU A 424 -30.04 -18.41 -13.03
N SER A 425 -29.34 -19.51 -13.20
CA SER A 425 -29.42 -20.41 -14.35
C SER A 425 -30.69 -21.23 -14.32
#